data_d20b7de2b2774f900cbde7800cabd398
#
_entry.id   d20b7de2b2774f900cbde7800cabd398
#
_cell.length_a   1.000
_cell.length_b   1.000
_cell.length_c   1.000
_cell.angle_alpha   90.00
_cell.angle_beta   90.00
_cell.angle_gamma   90.00
#
_symmetry.space_group_name_H-M   'P 1'
#
loop_
_entity.id
_entity.type
_entity.pdbx_description
1 polymer ?
#
loop_
_entity_poly.entity_id
_entity_poly.type
_entity_poly.pdbx_seq_one_letter_code
_entity_poly.pdbx_strand_id
1 'polypeptide(L)'
;MLIRELTLRGIFSFGPDTPALELQPLNVLIGPNGSGKSNLVEVVGLLRSAPGKLTTPLRAPGGGSVKEWIWKGAKNGHALVEAVIDVPKGAHALRHRIEFTEIASRFELVDEFIENERPSPGHKDAFFFYRFQNGHPALSVKGAGRRELRREDVAPDESILSQRKDPDQYPEFAHLSDVYGRIRLYREWSFGRTSVFRSPQSADLPSDRLEEDFSNLGLFLNHLRGIPKAK
;
A
#
# COMPACT_ATOMS: atom_id res chain seq x y z
N MET A 1 -5.44 -7.69 -11.61
CA MET A 1 -5.43 -6.29 -11.14
C MET A 1 -4.72 -6.29 -9.81
N LEU A 2 -3.93 -5.24 -9.44
CA LEU A 2 -3.25 -5.24 -8.15
C LEU A 2 -4.21 -4.88 -7.01
N ILE A 3 -4.87 -3.73 -7.11
CA ILE A 3 -5.83 -3.23 -6.11
C ILE A 3 -7.16 -3.06 -6.84
N ARG A 4 -8.24 -3.64 -6.29
CA ARG A 4 -9.58 -3.57 -6.87
C ARG A 4 -10.39 -2.41 -6.30
N GLU A 5 -10.24 -2.14 -5.02
CA GLU A 5 -10.99 -1.12 -4.31
C GLU A 5 -10.11 -0.42 -3.27
N LEU A 6 -10.30 0.87 -3.09
CA LEU A 6 -9.71 1.67 -2.04
C LEU A 6 -10.79 2.41 -1.26
N THR A 7 -10.79 2.27 0.06
CA THR A 7 -11.57 3.10 0.97
C THR A 7 -10.62 4.03 1.72
N LEU A 8 -10.88 5.34 1.63
CA LEU A 8 -10.08 6.40 2.22
C LEU A 8 -10.96 7.26 3.11
N ARG A 9 -10.66 7.35 4.41
CA ARG A 9 -11.45 8.14 5.36
C ARG A 9 -10.53 8.87 6.33
N GLY A 10 -10.84 10.13 6.60
CA GLY A 10 -10.07 10.93 7.53
C GLY A 10 -8.63 11.20 7.11
N ILE A 11 -8.29 11.04 5.82
CA ILE A 11 -6.94 11.18 5.29
C ILE A 11 -6.87 12.27 4.22
N PHE A 12 -5.93 13.20 4.31
CA PHE A 12 -5.74 14.33 3.38
C PHE A 12 -7.04 15.10 3.09
N SER A 13 -7.52 15.04 1.83
CA SER A 13 -8.79 15.64 1.36
C SER A 13 -9.99 14.70 1.46
N PHE A 14 -9.79 13.46 1.88
CA PHE A 14 -10.84 12.44 1.97
C PHE A 14 -11.46 12.44 3.36
N GLY A 15 -12.70 12.94 3.45
CA GLY A 15 -13.46 12.99 4.71
C GLY A 15 -14.00 11.62 5.14
N PRO A 16 -14.74 11.57 6.28
CA PRO A 16 -15.25 10.31 6.82
C PRO A 16 -16.28 9.61 5.92
N ASP A 17 -17.03 10.39 5.14
CA ASP A 17 -18.10 9.88 4.27
C ASP A 17 -17.65 9.69 2.82
N THR A 18 -16.34 9.69 2.57
CA THR A 18 -15.81 9.44 1.22
C THR A 18 -16.19 8.03 0.77
N PRO A 19 -16.86 7.87 -0.37
CA PRO A 19 -17.22 6.55 -0.89
C PRO A 19 -15.98 5.75 -1.28
N ALA A 20 -16.09 4.43 -1.26
CA ALA A 20 -15.05 3.57 -1.77
C ALA A 20 -14.80 3.83 -3.26
N LEU A 21 -13.55 3.78 -3.65
CA LEU A 21 -13.09 3.98 -5.01
C LEU A 21 -12.82 2.62 -5.66
N GLU A 22 -13.68 2.24 -6.61
CA GLU A 22 -13.45 1.06 -7.45
C GLU A 22 -12.38 1.39 -8.50
N LEU A 23 -11.36 0.53 -8.60
CA LEU A 23 -10.27 0.68 -9.55
C LEU A 23 -10.44 -0.31 -10.72
N GLN A 24 -10.06 0.16 -11.89
CA GLN A 24 -10.01 -0.62 -13.12
C GLN A 24 -8.54 -0.87 -13.52
N PRO A 25 -8.23 -1.74 -14.49
CA PRO A 25 -6.87 -1.91 -14.99
C PRO A 25 -6.20 -0.62 -15.46
N LEU A 26 -6.99 0.34 -15.97
CA LEU A 26 -6.58 1.69 -16.32
C LEU A 26 -7.54 2.69 -15.69
N ASN A 27 -6.99 3.63 -14.93
CA ASN A 27 -7.75 4.71 -14.31
C ASN A 27 -7.14 6.04 -14.72
N VAL A 28 -7.99 7.00 -15.08
CA VAL A 28 -7.57 8.37 -15.41
C VAL A 28 -8.20 9.34 -14.41
N LEU A 29 -7.36 10.02 -13.64
CA LEU A 29 -7.80 10.99 -12.64
C LEU A 29 -7.83 12.39 -13.25
N ILE A 30 -9.02 12.95 -13.36
CA ILE A 30 -9.25 14.31 -13.91
C ILE A 30 -9.92 15.16 -12.82
N GLY A 31 -9.52 16.41 -12.74
CA GLY A 31 -10.13 17.37 -11.80
C GLY A 31 -9.25 18.61 -11.64
N PRO A 32 -9.78 19.69 -11.03
CA PRO A 32 -9.05 20.92 -10.77
C PRO A 32 -7.87 20.71 -9.79
N ASN A 33 -7.02 21.71 -9.67
CA ASN A 33 -5.97 21.71 -8.65
C ASN A 33 -6.61 21.66 -7.25
N GLY A 34 -6.01 20.91 -6.34
CA GLY A 34 -6.56 20.73 -4.99
C GLY A 34 -7.67 19.68 -4.85
N SER A 35 -8.12 19.01 -5.93
CA SER A 35 -9.19 18.00 -5.87
C SER A 35 -8.77 16.65 -5.25
N GLY A 36 -7.55 16.51 -4.74
CA GLY A 36 -7.10 15.29 -4.07
C GLY A 36 -6.41 14.25 -4.95
N LYS A 37 -6.17 14.52 -6.25
CA LYS A 37 -5.50 13.58 -7.17
C LYS A 37 -4.12 13.14 -6.65
N SER A 38 -3.29 14.10 -6.24
CA SER A 38 -1.97 13.80 -5.67
C SER A 38 -2.09 13.06 -4.33
N ASN A 39 -3.09 13.40 -3.51
CA ASN A 39 -3.33 12.73 -2.24
C ASN A 39 -3.64 11.25 -2.42
N LEU A 40 -4.38 10.87 -3.48
CA LEU A 40 -4.62 9.47 -3.82
C LEU A 40 -3.30 8.74 -4.13
N VAL A 41 -2.40 9.37 -4.89
CA VAL A 41 -1.08 8.81 -5.21
C VAL A 41 -0.22 8.65 -3.94
N GLU A 42 -0.30 9.61 -2.99
CA GLU A 42 0.39 9.50 -1.69
C GLU A 42 -0.12 8.30 -0.89
N VAL A 43 -1.43 8.07 -0.85
CA VAL A 43 -2.02 6.91 -0.16
C VAL A 43 -1.56 5.59 -0.80
N VAL A 44 -1.49 5.51 -2.12
CA VAL A 44 -0.92 4.33 -2.80
C VAL A 44 0.55 4.14 -2.40
N GLY A 45 1.30 5.23 -2.21
CA GLY A 45 2.67 5.20 -1.66
C GLY A 45 2.73 4.66 -0.23
N LEU A 46 1.74 4.96 0.62
CA LEU A 46 1.64 4.39 1.96
C LEU A 46 1.44 2.86 1.91
N LEU A 47 0.52 2.38 1.09
CA LEU A 47 0.31 0.93 0.90
C LEU A 47 1.58 0.24 0.39
N ARG A 48 2.27 0.83 -0.59
CA ARG A 48 3.57 0.35 -1.08
C ARG A 48 4.59 0.17 0.05
N SER A 49 4.57 1.05 1.04
CA SER A 49 5.53 1.05 2.13
C SER A 49 5.21 0.05 3.25
N ALA A 50 4.00 -0.51 3.27
CA ALA A 50 3.54 -1.41 4.33
C ALA A 50 4.44 -2.67 4.55
N PRO A 51 5.03 -3.32 3.53
CA PRO A 51 5.96 -4.43 3.74
C PRO A 51 7.34 -4.01 4.30
N GLY A 52 7.56 -2.72 4.46
CA GLY A 52 8.77 -2.10 5.00
C GLY A 52 8.43 -1.15 6.14
N LYS A 53 8.69 0.15 5.94
CA LYS A 53 8.40 1.19 6.94
C LYS A 53 7.24 2.06 6.48
N LEU A 54 6.10 1.98 7.14
CA LEU A 54 4.91 2.80 6.85
C LEU A 54 5.22 4.31 6.84
N THR A 55 6.17 4.75 7.64
CA THR A 55 6.56 6.16 7.72
C THR A 55 7.45 6.65 6.57
N THR A 56 7.84 5.78 5.63
CA THR A 56 8.71 6.16 4.50
C THR A 56 8.13 7.30 3.66
N PRO A 57 6.86 7.28 3.22
CA PRO A 57 6.30 8.39 2.43
C PRO A 57 6.21 9.70 3.23
N LEU A 58 5.95 9.62 4.52
CA LEU A 58 5.87 10.79 5.40
C LEU A 58 7.23 11.49 5.55
N ARG A 59 8.32 10.71 5.53
CA ARG A 59 9.70 11.22 5.68
C ARG A 59 10.34 11.61 4.36
N ALA A 60 9.70 11.30 3.23
CA ALA A 60 10.17 11.71 1.92
C ALA A 60 10.12 13.24 1.77
N PRO A 61 10.97 13.84 0.91
CA PRO A 61 10.86 15.25 0.57
C PRO A 61 9.43 15.61 0.14
N GLY A 62 8.80 16.56 0.82
CA GLY A 62 7.39 16.92 0.58
C GLY A 62 6.35 16.05 1.28
N GLY A 63 6.75 15.00 2.02
CA GLY A 63 5.82 14.10 2.73
C GLY A 63 5.13 14.74 3.93
N GLY A 64 5.76 15.72 4.56
CA GLY A 64 5.21 16.46 5.70
C GLY A 64 5.18 15.68 7.02
N SER A 65 4.44 16.21 7.97
CA SER A 65 4.20 15.55 9.26
C SER A 65 3.00 14.59 9.18
N VAL A 66 2.88 13.66 10.11
CA VAL A 66 1.71 12.77 10.22
C VAL A 66 0.40 13.57 10.25
N LYS A 67 0.42 14.71 10.94
CA LYS A 67 -0.74 15.62 11.05
C LYS A 67 -1.22 16.17 9.71
N GLU A 68 -0.33 16.31 8.73
CA GLU A 68 -0.69 16.79 7.39
C GLU A 68 -1.39 15.70 6.57
N TRP A 69 -1.17 14.45 6.91
CA TRP A 69 -1.86 13.30 6.31
C TRP A 69 -3.26 13.12 6.87
N ILE A 70 -3.51 13.53 8.12
CA ILE A 70 -4.83 13.43 8.74
C ILE A 70 -5.73 14.56 8.20
N TRP A 71 -6.96 14.21 7.84
CA TRP A 71 -7.96 15.17 7.37
C TRP A 71 -8.24 16.24 8.42
N LYS A 72 -8.14 17.50 8.05
CA LYS A 72 -8.26 18.64 8.99
C LYS A 72 -9.63 18.77 9.66
N GLY A 73 -10.68 18.16 9.10
CA GLY A 73 -12.01 18.08 9.69
C GLY A 73 -12.23 16.91 10.64
N ALA A 74 -11.23 16.03 10.83
CA ALA A 74 -11.37 14.85 11.68
C ALA A 74 -11.48 15.23 13.16
N LYS A 75 -12.61 14.92 13.79
CA LYS A 75 -12.80 15.13 15.24
C LYS A 75 -11.91 14.19 16.07
N ASN A 76 -11.64 12.99 15.57
CA ASN A 76 -10.90 11.95 16.27
C ASN A 76 -9.42 11.88 15.87
N GLY A 77 -8.99 12.67 14.88
CA GLY A 77 -7.60 12.67 14.43
C GLY A 77 -7.11 11.34 13.85
N HIS A 78 -8.00 10.50 13.30
CA HIS A 78 -7.65 9.21 12.71
C HIS A 78 -7.74 9.26 11.19
N ALA A 79 -6.80 8.59 10.54
CA ALA A 79 -6.75 8.37 9.10
C ALA A 79 -6.86 6.87 8.81
N LEU A 80 -7.75 6.50 7.88
CA LEU A 80 -8.03 5.12 7.50
C LEU A 80 -7.77 4.91 6.01
N VAL A 81 -7.02 3.87 5.71
CA VAL A 81 -6.79 3.34 4.36
C VAL A 81 -7.15 1.87 4.36
N GLU A 82 -8.08 1.48 3.48
CA GLU A 82 -8.42 0.08 3.27
C GLU A 82 -8.31 -0.26 1.80
N ALA A 83 -7.70 -1.39 1.49
CA ALA A 83 -7.51 -1.88 0.13
C ALA A 83 -8.07 -3.30 0.00
N VAL A 84 -8.79 -3.56 -1.11
CA VAL A 84 -9.22 -4.90 -1.51
C VAL A 84 -8.34 -5.38 -2.66
N ILE A 85 -7.69 -6.52 -2.47
CA ILE A 85 -6.70 -7.10 -3.36
C ILE A 85 -7.14 -8.48 -3.83
N ASP A 86 -7.18 -8.68 -5.15
CA ASP A 86 -7.50 -9.98 -5.71
C ASP A 86 -6.37 -10.99 -5.44
N VAL A 87 -6.76 -12.21 -5.08
CA VAL A 87 -5.83 -13.34 -4.93
C VAL A 87 -5.99 -14.27 -6.14
N PRO A 88 -4.99 -14.35 -7.03
CA PRO A 88 -5.04 -15.26 -8.17
C PRO A 88 -5.24 -16.70 -7.71
N LYS A 89 -6.28 -17.36 -8.24
CA LYS A 89 -6.66 -18.73 -7.84
C LYS A 89 -7.10 -18.89 -6.38
N GLY A 90 -7.24 -17.79 -5.62
CA GLY A 90 -7.81 -17.80 -4.27
C GLY A 90 -9.35 -17.85 -4.30
N ALA A 91 -9.94 -18.39 -3.24
CA ALA A 91 -11.41 -18.43 -3.10
C ALA A 91 -11.99 -17.03 -2.78
N HIS A 92 -11.21 -16.16 -2.16
CA HIS A 92 -11.61 -14.83 -1.73
C HIS A 92 -10.52 -13.81 -2.02
N ALA A 93 -10.91 -12.56 -2.31
CA ALA A 93 -10.02 -11.42 -2.26
C ALA A 93 -9.64 -11.11 -0.81
N LEU A 94 -8.52 -10.45 -0.60
CA LEU A 94 -8.05 -10.00 0.69
C LEU A 94 -8.42 -8.53 0.90
N ARG A 95 -8.86 -8.21 2.10
CA ARG A 95 -9.06 -6.86 2.60
C ARG A 95 -7.96 -6.55 3.60
N HIS A 96 -7.23 -5.48 3.36
CA HIS A 96 -6.21 -4.95 4.26
C HIS A 96 -6.58 -3.53 4.67
N ARG A 97 -6.73 -3.29 5.97
CA ARG A 97 -6.97 -1.98 6.57
C ARG A 97 -5.78 -1.56 7.40
N ILE A 98 -5.48 -0.29 7.30
CA ILE A 98 -4.51 0.44 8.12
C ILE A 98 -5.24 1.68 8.65
N GLU A 99 -5.35 1.81 9.95
CA GLU A 99 -5.82 3.03 10.60
C GLU A 99 -4.74 3.56 11.51
N PHE A 100 -4.43 4.85 11.40
CA PHE A 100 -3.36 5.48 12.15
C PHE A 100 -3.75 6.86 12.64
N THR A 101 -3.00 7.33 13.63
CA THR A 101 -3.13 8.65 14.22
C THR A 101 -1.76 9.27 14.49
N GLU A 102 -1.76 10.49 15.03
CA GLU A 102 -0.57 11.14 15.57
C GLU A 102 -0.62 11.18 17.09
N ILE A 103 0.38 10.60 17.74
CA ILE A 103 0.59 10.71 19.18
C ILE A 103 1.99 11.29 19.42
N ALA A 104 2.06 12.41 20.12
CA ALA A 104 3.32 13.11 20.42
C ALA A 104 4.19 13.34 19.17
N SER A 105 3.57 13.80 18.07
CA SER A 105 4.20 14.04 16.76
C SER A 105 4.79 12.80 16.10
N ARG A 106 4.33 11.61 16.50
CA ARG A 106 4.74 10.33 15.91
C ARG A 106 3.56 9.62 15.28
N PHE A 107 3.85 8.86 14.24
CA PHE A 107 2.91 7.93 13.63
C PHE A 107 2.63 6.78 14.58
N GLU A 108 1.36 6.45 14.78
CA GLU A 108 0.95 5.30 15.58
C GLU A 108 -0.23 4.59 14.91
N LEU A 109 -0.09 3.28 14.70
CA LEU A 109 -1.18 2.42 14.25
C LEU A 109 -2.22 2.27 15.37
N VAL A 110 -3.47 2.52 15.03
CA VAL A 110 -4.64 2.35 15.91
C VAL A 110 -5.32 1.03 15.64
N ASP A 111 -5.49 0.70 14.36
CA ASP A 111 -6.10 -0.54 13.89
C ASP A 111 -5.40 -1.03 12.63
N GLU A 112 -5.19 -2.31 12.53
CA GLU A 112 -4.75 -2.99 11.32
C GLU A 112 -5.40 -4.36 11.26
N PHE A 113 -5.97 -4.70 10.10
CA PHE A 113 -6.38 -6.07 9.88
C PHE A 113 -6.14 -6.55 8.45
N ILE A 114 -5.98 -7.87 8.34
CA ILE A 114 -5.95 -8.62 7.09
C ILE A 114 -6.97 -9.73 7.20
N GLU A 115 -7.98 -9.71 6.33
CA GLU A 115 -9.07 -10.67 6.33
C GLU A 115 -9.53 -11.02 4.92
N ASN A 116 -10.34 -12.05 4.76
CA ASN A 116 -11.07 -12.27 3.53
C ASN A 116 -12.06 -11.12 3.30
N GLU A 117 -12.24 -10.69 2.07
CA GLU A 117 -13.21 -9.63 1.74
C GLU A 117 -14.63 -10.00 2.18
N ARG A 118 -14.98 -11.27 2.07
CA ARG A 118 -16.32 -11.77 2.37
C ARG A 118 -16.28 -12.99 3.28
N PRO A 119 -17.29 -13.17 4.13
CA PRO A 119 -17.46 -14.41 4.89
C PRO A 119 -17.54 -15.63 3.97
N SER A 120 -16.98 -16.73 4.42
CA SER A 120 -17.21 -18.04 3.77
C SER A 120 -18.66 -18.50 3.95
N PRO A 121 -19.20 -19.33 3.03
CA PRO A 121 -20.55 -19.85 3.16
C PRO A 121 -20.81 -20.47 4.55
N GLY A 122 -21.89 -20.07 5.19
CA GLY A 122 -22.26 -20.54 6.54
C GLY A 122 -21.59 -19.79 7.71
N HIS A 123 -20.72 -18.83 7.45
CA HIS A 123 -20.09 -17.99 8.45
C HIS A 123 -20.67 -16.57 8.44
N LYS A 124 -20.79 -15.97 9.63
CA LYS A 124 -21.32 -14.62 9.81
C LYS A 124 -20.26 -13.54 9.55
N ASP A 125 -19.02 -13.83 9.93
CA ASP A 125 -17.88 -12.93 9.85
C ASP A 125 -16.84 -13.43 8.84
N ALA A 126 -16.12 -12.50 8.22
CA ALA A 126 -15.00 -12.82 7.37
C ALA A 126 -13.86 -13.43 8.20
N PHE A 127 -13.18 -14.42 7.60
CA PHE A 127 -12.02 -15.02 8.25
C PHE A 127 -10.88 -14.00 8.27
N PHE A 128 -10.32 -13.71 9.45
CA PHE A 128 -9.18 -12.82 9.61
C PHE A 128 -7.88 -13.62 9.74
N PHE A 129 -6.86 -13.14 9.07
CA PHE A 129 -5.50 -13.65 9.18
C PHE A 129 -4.70 -12.88 10.24
N TYR A 130 -4.95 -11.58 10.33
CA TYR A 130 -4.41 -10.68 11.35
C TYR A 130 -5.44 -9.65 11.76
N ARG A 131 -5.44 -9.29 13.04
CA ARG A 131 -6.23 -8.19 13.58
C ARG A 131 -5.49 -7.55 14.73
N PHE A 132 -5.32 -6.25 14.67
CA PHE A 132 -4.81 -5.41 15.74
C PHE A 132 -5.87 -4.37 16.07
N GLN A 133 -6.46 -4.46 17.23
CA GLN A 133 -7.50 -3.53 17.70
C GLN A 133 -7.26 -3.18 19.15
N ASN A 134 -7.32 -1.89 19.51
CA ASN A 134 -7.17 -1.41 20.88
C ASN A 134 -5.94 -1.97 21.60
N GLY A 135 -4.84 -2.16 20.87
CA GLY A 135 -3.62 -2.71 21.45
C GLY A 135 -3.56 -4.23 21.58
N HIS A 136 -4.54 -4.98 21.07
CA HIS A 136 -4.60 -6.45 21.14
C HIS A 136 -4.35 -7.07 19.75
N PRO A 137 -3.10 -7.52 19.47
CA PRO A 137 -2.80 -8.20 18.23
C PRO A 137 -3.16 -9.68 18.28
N ALA A 138 -3.82 -10.18 17.23
CA ALA A 138 -4.16 -11.60 17.08
C ALA A 138 -3.84 -12.07 15.65
N LEU A 139 -3.28 -13.27 15.55
CA LEU A 139 -2.96 -13.96 14.29
C LEU A 139 -3.79 -15.23 14.17
N SER A 140 -4.26 -15.53 12.97
CA SER A 140 -4.75 -16.86 12.61
C SER A 140 -3.69 -17.57 11.79
N VAL A 141 -3.09 -18.63 12.36
CA VAL A 141 -2.02 -19.39 11.73
C VAL A 141 -2.61 -20.66 11.11
N LYS A 142 -2.31 -20.92 9.86
CA LYS A 142 -2.77 -22.11 9.14
C LYS A 142 -2.32 -23.38 9.88
N GLY A 143 -3.28 -24.23 10.26
CA GLY A 143 -3.01 -25.48 10.99
C GLY A 143 -2.74 -25.35 12.48
N ALA A 144 -2.51 -24.13 13.02
CA ALA A 144 -2.23 -23.91 14.45
C ALA A 144 -3.35 -23.11 15.16
N GLY A 145 -4.37 -22.65 14.43
CA GLY A 145 -5.48 -21.90 14.99
C GLY A 145 -5.14 -20.44 15.33
N ARG A 146 -5.93 -19.84 16.22
CA ARG A 146 -5.77 -18.45 16.64
C ARG A 146 -4.65 -18.34 17.69
N ARG A 147 -3.74 -17.39 17.47
CA ARG A 147 -2.66 -17.02 18.39
C ARG A 147 -2.80 -15.54 18.77
N GLU A 148 -2.90 -15.26 20.05
CA GLU A 148 -2.77 -13.91 20.56
C GLU A 148 -1.30 -13.54 20.68
N LEU A 149 -0.94 -12.34 20.24
CA LEU A 149 0.39 -11.77 20.40
C LEU A 149 0.36 -10.78 21.56
N ARG A 150 1.52 -10.55 22.16
CA ARG A 150 1.64 -9.44 23.12
C ARG A 150 1.75 -8.12 22.37
N ARG A 151 1.26 -7.04 22.98
CA ARG A 151 1.41 -5.69 22.41
C ARG A 151 2.86 -5.35 22.10
N GLU A 152 3.77 -5.75 22.95
CA GLU A 152 5.21 -5.55 22.81
C GLU A 152 5.86 -6.31 21.65
N ASP A 153 5.19 -7.35 21.13
CA ASP A 153 5.64 -8.14 19.98
C ASP A 153 5.33 -7.47 18.64
N VAL A 154 4.63 -6.32 18.65
CA VAL A 154 4.20 -5.58 17.46
C VAL A 154 4.62 -4.13 17.57
N ALA A 155 5.43 -3.66 16.61
CA ALA A 155 5.86 -2.27 16.57
C ALA A 155 4.67 -1.34 16.21
N PRO A 156 4.43 -0.26 16.96
CA PRO A 156 3.25 0.60 16.78
C PRO A 156 3.30 1.47 15.52
N ASP A 157 4.43 1.57 14.85
CA ASP A 157 4.66 2.37 13.65
C ASP A 157 4.96 1.54 12.40
N GLU A 158 4.78 0.21 12.50
CA GLU A 158 5.04 -0.74 11.42
C GLU A 158 3.84 -1.67 11.18
N SER A 159 3.54 -1.96 9.92
CA SER A 159 2.54 -2.96 9.54
C SER A 159 3.00 -4.37 9.91
N ILE A 160 2.05 -5.27 10.16
CA ILE A 160 2.35 -6.70 10.34
C ILE A 160 3.08 -7.28 9.13
N LEU A 161 2.88 -6.74 7.93
CA LEU A 161 3.53 -7.16 6.69
C LEU A 161 5.05 -6.97 6.72
N SER A 162 5.56 -5.99 7.49
CA SER A 162 7.00 -5.80 7.69
C SER A 162 7.58 -6.78 8.70
N GLN A 163 6.78 -7.22 9.65
CA GLN A 163 7.19 -7.96 10.84
C GLN A 163 7.06 -9.49 10.70
N ARG A 164 6.19 -9.96 9.80
CA ARG A 164 5.93 -11.39 9.56
C ARG A 164 6.04 -11.71 8.08
N LYS A 165 7.18 -12.32 7.69
CA LYS A 165 7.55 -12.51 6.28
C LYS A 165 7.64 -13.97 5.82
N ASP A 166 7.32 -14.92 6.69
CA ASP A 166 7.36 -16.35 6.37
C ASP A 166 6.20 -16.73 5.42
N PRO A 167 6.46 -17.04 4.14
CA PRO A 167 5.41 -17.33 3.18
C PRO A 167 4.70 -18.67 3.42
N ASP A 168 5.35 -19.60 4.14
CA ASP A 168 4.77 -20.91 4.44
C ASP A 168 3.75 -20.80 5.57
N GLN A 169 4.03 -19.94 6.56
CA GLN A 169 3.14 -19.69 7.68
C GLN A 169 2.08 -18.62 7.37
N TYR A 170 2.44 -17.60 6.57
CA TYR A 170 1.61 -16.42 6.28
C TYR A 170 1.54 -16.12 4.77
N PRO A 171 1.00 -17.03 3.96
CA PRO A 171 0.94 -16.85 2.50
C PRO A 171 0.15 -15.61 2.08
N GLU A 172 -0.86 -15.19 2.85
CA GLU A 172 -1.66 -14.00 2.58
C GLU A 172 -0.83 -12.72 2.79
N PHE A 173 0.04 -12.68 3.80
CA PHE A 173 0.93 -11.54 4.04
C PHE A 173 2.01 -11.47 2.96
N ALA A 174 2.55 -12.61 2.56
CA ALA A 174 3.52 -12.69 1.47
C ALA A 174 2.91 -12.19 0.15
N HIS A 175 1.64 -12.57 -0.14
CA HIS A 175 0.92 -12.10 -1.31
C HIS A 175 0.70 -10.58 -1.28
N LEU A 176 0.21 -10.04 -0.17
CA LEU A 176 0.01 -8.59 -0.03
C LEU A 176 1.34 -7.84 -0.15
N SER A 177 2.41 -8.35 0.47
CA SER A 177 3.74 -7.76 0.40
C SER A 177 4.28 -7.74 -1.04
N ASP A 178 4.07 -8.81 -1.81
CA ASP A 178 4.46 -8.87 -3.22
C ASP A 178 3.64 -7.88 -4.06
N VAL A 179 2.33 -7.81 -3.88
CA VAL A 179 1.45 -6.86 -4.58
C VAL A 179 1.88 -5.43 -4.31
N TYR A 180 2.06 -5.05 -3.05
CA TYR A 180 2.49 -3.70 -2.69
C TYR A 180 3.91 -3.40 -3.16
N GLY A 181 4.81 -4.36 -3.09
CA GLY A 181 6.18 -4.23 -3.59
C GLY A 181 6.29 -4.00 -5.10
N ARG A 182 5.26 -4.37 -5.87
CA ARG A 182 5.19 -4.12 -7.32
C ARG A 182 4.68 -2.73 -7.69
N ILE A 183 4.13 -1.97 -6.75
CA ILE A 183 3.67 -0.60 -7.02
C ILE A 183 4.87 0.26 -7.39
N ARG A 184 4.77 1.00 -8.49
CA ARG A 184 5.75 1.98 -8.95
C ARG A 184 5.08 3.33 -9.06
N LEU A 185 5.77 4.37 -8.57
CA LEU A 185 5.27 5.74 -8.53
C LEU A 185 6.20 6.64 -9.34
N TYR A 186 5.77 6.99 -10.53
CA TYR A 186 6.51 7.89 -11.44
C TYR A 186 6.02 9.31 -11.22
N ARG A 187 6.67 10.08 -10.35
CA ARG A 187 6.18 11.40 -9.90
C ARG A 187 6.99 12.55 -10.44
N GLU A 188 8.30 12.47 -10.35
CA GLU A 188 9.19 13.59 -10.61
C GLU A 188 10.10 13.30 -11.78
N TRP A 189 9.82 13.99 -12.88
CA TRP A 189 10.60 13.86 -14.08
C TRP A 189 11.49 15.09 -14.23
N SER A 190 12.79 14.90 -14.08
CA SER A 190 13.77 15.95 -14.32
C SER A 190 14.19 15.93 -15.78
N PHE A 191 13.77 16.94 -16.54
CA PHE A 191 14.20 17.16 -17.91
C PHE A 191 15.30 18.23 -17.94
N GLY A 192 16.41 17.94 -18.62
CA GLY A 192 17.50 18.89 -18.75
C GLY A 192 18.79 18.24 -19.19
N ARG A 193 19.86 19.02 -19.20
CA ARG A 193 21.19 18.52 -19.61
C ARG A 193 21.77 17.47 -18.66
N THR A 194 21.38 17.51 -17.40
CA THR A 194 21.87 16.64 -16.32
C THR A 194 20.85 15.57 -15.93
N SER A 195 19.82 15.33 -16.75
CA SER A 195 18.82 14.30 -16.44
C SER A 195 19.43 12.90 -16.48
N VAL A 196 18.98 12.04 -15.56
CA VAL A 196 19.49 10.67 -15.35
C VAL A 196 19.51 9.85 -16.64
N PHE A 197 18.47 9.95 -17.46
CA PHE A 197 18.37 9.21 -18.73
C PHE A 197 19.30 9.72 -19.86
N ARG A 198 20.03 10.81 -19.65
CA ARG A 198 21.10 11.28 -20.57
C ARG A 198 22.49 10.84 -20.14
N SER A 199 22.61 10.28 -18.95
CA SER A 199 23.85 9.72 -18.43
C SER A 199 24.06 8.30 -18.93
N PRO A 200 25.31 7.81 -19.03
CA PRO A 200 25.57 6.40 -19.29
C PRO A 200 24.85 5.53 -18.25
N GLN A 201 24.16 4.50 -18.73
CA GLN A 201 23.39 3.60 -17.89
C GLN A 201 24.22 2.36 -17.57
N SER A 202 24.13 1.88 -16.32
CA SER A 202 24.79 0.65 -15.93
C SER A 202 24.08 -0.56 -16.56
N ALA A 203 24.86 -1.50 -17.11
CA ALA A 203 24.33 -2.65 -17.85
C ALA A 203 23.65 -3.71 -16.93
N ASP A 204 23.86 -3.63 -15.61
CA ASP A 204 23.30 -4.51 -14.58
C ASP A 204 21.91 -4.06 -14.09
N LEU A 205 21.44 -2.89 -14.54
CA LEU A 205 20.09 -2.42 -14.22
C LEU A 205 19.01 -3.30 -14.87
N PRO A 206 17.82 -3.41 -14.24
CA PRO A 206 16.70 -4.16 -14.81
C PRO A 206 16.34 -3.65 -16.21
N SER A 207 16.07 -4.56 -17.14
CA SER A 207 15.59 -4.20 -18.48
C SER A 207 14.11 -4.53 -18.70
N ASP A 208 13.54 -5.40 -17.87
CA ASP A 208 12.17 -5.88 -17.95
C ASP A 208 11.14 -4.92 -17.33
N ARG A 209 11.60 -3.96 -16.56
CA ARG A 209 10.79 -2.93 -15.92
C ARG A 209 11.51 -1.59 -15.91
N LEU A 210 10.72 -0.52 -15.91
CA LEU A 210 11.25 0.84 -15.80
C LEU A 210 11.46 1.20 -14.32
N GLU A 211 12.63 1.74 -13.98
CA GLU A 211 12.89 2.30 -12.65
C GLU A 211 12.21 3.67 -12.51
N GLU A 212 11.85 4.05 -11.27
CA GLU A 212 11.05 5.25 -11.00
C GLU A 212 11.80 6.55 -11.34
N ASP A 213 13.12 6.53 -11.27
CA ASP A 213 14.00 7.65 -11.63
C ASP A 213 14.42 7.64 -13.09
N PHE A 214 13.95 6.65 -13.89
CA PHE A 214 14.33 6.45 -15.29
C PHE A 214 15.81 6.13 -15.55
N SER A 215 16.55 5.72 -14.53
CA SER A 215 17.97 5.38 -14.64
C SER A 215 18.26 4.28 -15.67
N ASN A 216 17.28 3.45 -15.97
CA ASN A 216 17.37 2.34 -16.92
C ASN A 216 16.53 2.53 -18.22
N LEU A 217 16.12 3.76 -18.55
CA LEU A 217 15.20 4.01 -19.66
C LEU A 217 15.67 3.42 -20.98
N GLY A 218 16.97 3.54 -21.31
CA GLY A 218 17.53 3.00 -22.56
C GLY A 218 17.49 1.46 -22.62
N LEU A 219 17.81 0.79 -21.51
CA LEU A 219 17.72 -0.67 -21.39
C LEU A 219 16.27 -1.15 -21.53
N PHE A 220 15.34 -0.48 -20.85
CA PHE A 220 13.91 -0.79 -20.92
C PHE A 220 13.35 -0.61 -22.33
N LEU A 221 13.67 0.50 -23.02
CA LEU A 221 13.26 0.73 -24.40
C LEU A 221 13.85 -0.30 -25.37
N ASN A 222 15.10 -0.71 -25.15
CA ASN A 222 15.72 -1.74 -25.95
C ASN A 222 15.05 -3.11 -25.74
N HIS A 223 14.70 -3.44 -24.50
CA HIS A 223 13.93 -4.65 -24.18
C HIS A 223 12.55 -4.65 -24.88
N LEU A 224 11.81 -3.53 -24.84
CA LEU A 224 10.52 -3.40 -25.51
C LEU A 224 10.61 -3.59 -27.04
N ARG A 225 11.73 -3.18 -27.67
CA ARG A 225 11.99 -3.41 -29.10
C ARG A 225 12.14 -4.89 -29.44
N GLY A 226 12.68 -5.69 -28.51
CA GLY A 226 12.85 -7.14 -28.67
C GLY A 226 11.57 -7.96 -28.45
N ILE A 227 10.49 -7.37 -27.91
CA ILE A 227 9.21 -8.06 -27.73
C ILE A 227 8.48 -8.13 -29.07
N PRO A 228 8.13 -9.33 -29.58
CA PRO A 228 7.35 -9.47 -30.79
C PRO A 228 6.01 -8.73 -30.64
N LYS A 229 5.68 -7.87 -31.60
CA LYS A 229 4.37 -7.22 -31.62
C LYS A 229 3.31 -8.30 -31.77
N ALA A 230 2.41 -8.42 -30.78
CA ALA A 230 1.22 -9.24 -30.93
C ALA A 230 0.45 -8.74 -32.17
N LYS A 231 0.19 -9.67 -33.10
CA LYS A 231 -0.62 -9.40 -34.30
C LYS A 231 -2.08 -9.26 -33.91
#